data_449929b7ff182b5184d712518c7eacbb
#
_entry.id   449929b7ff182b5184d712518c7eacbb
#
_cell.length_a   1.000
_cell.length_b   1.000
_cell.length_c   1.000
_cell.angle_alpha   90.00
_cell.angle_beta   90.00
_cell.angle_gamma   90.00
#
_symmetry.space_group_name_H-M   'P 1'
#
loop_
_entity.id
_entity.type
_entity.pdbx_description
1 polymer ?
#
loop_
_entity_poly.entity_id
_entity_poly.type
_entity_poly.pdbx_seq_one_letter_code
_entity_poly.pdbx_strand_id
1 'polypeptide(L)'
;MKKLAEMSVMIALVVFLAMPSAAQHKYVGVTMCSVCHKTEKQGKQFDIWKSTAHAGAFKTLESPKAEEIAKAKGLKVKASEAPECLQCHVTGYGVDKSLTAALKMEDGIQCESCHGPGSDYKSIPVMKDKAKAEAAGLILASDDPKLCIQCHNSKSPSYKEFKYKEAWEKIKHPIPVAAK
;
A
#
# COMPACT_ATOMS: atom_id res chain seq x y z
N MET A 1 -4.63 71.71 29.22
CA MET A 1 -3.51 70.77 28.97
C MET A 1 -4.16 69.45 28.61
N LYS A 2 -4.30 69.22 27.33
CA LYS A 2 -4.96 68.00 26.79
C LYS A 2 -3.90 66.94 26.53
N LYS A 3 -3.97 65.82 27.26
CA LYS A 3 -3.13 64.65 26.99
C LYS A 3 -3.74 63.85 25.82
N LEU A 4 -3.07 63.89 24.70
CA LEU A 4 -3.36 63.00 23.57
C LEU A 4 -2.90 61.58 23.95
N ALA A 5 -3.84 60.68 24.06
CA ALA A 5 -3.55 59.26 24.20
C ALA A 5 -3.26 58.69 22.80
N GLU A 6 -2.00 58.33 22.55
CA GLU A 6 -1.61 57.61 21.35
C GLU A 6 -2.06 56.16 21.49
N MET A 7 -3.06 55.80 20.70
CA MET A 7 -3.57 54.44 20.62
C MET A 7 -2.78 53.71 19.51
N SER A 8 -1.71 53.04 19.91
CA SER A 8 -0.94 52.20 19.01
C SER A 8 -1.74 50.93 18.65
N VAL A 9 -2.27 50.94 17.45
CA VAL A 9 -2.87 49.74 16.87
C VAL A 9 -1.75 48.80 16.39
N MET A 10 -1.43 47.76 17.18
CA MET A 10 -0.57 46.66 16.75
C MET A 10 -1.38 45.78 15.77
N ILE A 11 -1.13 45.95 14.48
CA ILE A 11 -1.60 45.04 13.45
C ILE A 11 -0.71 43.80 13.52
N ALA A 12 -1.21 42.76 14.18
CA ALA A 12 -0.57 41.43 14.13
C ALA A 12 -0.76 40.83 12.73
N LEU A 13 0.27 40.91 11.90
CA LEU A 13 0.32 40.27 10.60
C LEU A 13 0.40 38.75 10.84
N VAL A 14 -0.73 38.05 10.83
CA VAL A 14 -0.78 36.60 10.86
C VAL A 14 -0.32 36.10 9.49
N VAL A 15 0.96 35.82 9.35
CA VAL A 15 1.51 35.13 8.18
C VAL A 15 1.03 33.67 8.27
N PHE A 16 -0.04 33.37 7.56
CA PHE A 16 -0.45 32.01 7.31
C PHE A 16 0.62 31.37 6.42
N LEU A 17 1.60 30.68 7.04
CA LEU A 17 2.49 29.78 6.32
C LEU A 17 1.63 28.65 5.77
N ALA A 18 1.23 28.78 4.51
CA ALA A 18 0.65 27.68 3.76
C ALA A 18 1.75 26.60 3.67
N MET A 19 1.72 25.64 4.60
CA MET A 19 2.54 24.45 4.47
C MET A 19 2.12 23.77 3.17
N PRO A 20 3.06 23.45 2.26
CA PRO A 20 2.71 22.68 1.10
C PRO A 20 2.10 21.36 1.61
N SER A 21 0.84 21.14 1.28
CA SER A 21 0.23 19.83 1.50
C SER A 21 1.08 18.84 0.73
N ALA A 22 1.76 17.95 1.44
CA ALA A 22 2.48 16.86 0.80
C ALA A 22 1.49 16.16 -0.12
N ALA A 23 1.76 16.16 -1.41
CA ALA A 23 0.89 15.52 -2.38
C ALA A 23 0.74 14.05 -1.96
N GLN A 24 -0.48 13.66 -1.58
CA GLN A 24 -0.73 12.28 -1.18
C GLN A 24 -0.80 11.44 -2.44
N HIS A 25 0.13 10.51 -2.58
CA HIS A 25 0.15 9.56 -3.69
C HIS A 25 -1.12 8.70 -3.67
N LYS A 26 -1.73 8.50 -4.86
CA LYS A 26 -2.93 7.67 -5.01
C LYS A 26 -2.57 6.26 -5.44
N TYR A 27 -3.33 5.31 -4.95
CA TYR A 27 -3.28 3.94 -5.45
C TYR A 27 -3.91 3.85 -6.83
N VAL A 28 -3.35 3.02 -7.69
CA VAL A 28 -3.79 2.86 -9.09
C VAL A 28 -4.35 1.47 -9.39
N GLY A 29 -4.15 0.53 -8.47
CA GLY A 29 -4.63 -0.84 -8.55
C GLY A 29 -3.81 -1.73 -9.48
N VAL A 30 -3.85 -3.02 -9.21
CA VAL A 30 -3.05 -4.04 -9.91
C VAL A 30 -3.33 -4.10 -11.41
N THR A 31 -4.55 -3.77 -11.85
CA THR A 31 -4.93 -3.73 -13.26
C THR A 31 -4.06 -2.73 -14.04
N MET A 32 -3.77 -1.57 -13.44
CA MET A 32 -2.89 -0.57 -14.05
C MET A 32 -1.45 -1.09 -14.17
N CYS A 33 -0.95 -1.76 -13.14
CA CYS A 33 0.40 -2.35 -13.16
C CYS A 33 0.52 -3.45 -14.24
N SER A 34 -0.53 -4.25 -14.43
CA SER A 34 -0.56 -5.36 -15.38
C SER A 34 -0.39 -4.92 -16.83
N VAL A 35 -0.74 -3.67 -17.18
CA VAL A 35 -0.59 -3.15 -18.55
C VAL A 35 0.82 -3.33 -19.09
N CYS A 36 1.83 -3.12 -18.24
CA CYS A 36 3.23 -3.29 -18.60
C CYS A 36 3.84 -4.57 -18.01
N HIS A 37 3.55 -4.89 -16.74
CA HIS A 37 4.26 -5.89 -15.96
C HIS A 37 3.79 -7.35 -16.14
N LYS A 38 2.99 -7.64 -17.17
CA LYS A 38 2.61 -9.03 -17.55
C LYS A 38 3.39 -9.59 -18.73
N THR A 39 4.28 -8.80 -19.36
CA THR A 39 5.01 -9.24 -20.55
C THR A 39 6.30 -9.97 -20.20
N GLU A 40 6.76 -10.86 -21.10
CA GLU A 40 8.07 -11.52 -20.99
C GLU A 40 9.21 -10.53 -20.79
N LYS A 41 9.19 -9.47 -21.62
CA LYS A 41 10.22 -8.42 -21.58
C LYS A 41 10.32 -7.74 -20.23
N GLN A 42 9.21 -7.63 -19.50
CA GLN A 42 9.18 -7.02 -18.17
C GLN A 42 9.37 -8.04 -17.05
N GLY A 43 9.42 -9.33 -17.34
CA GLY A 43 9.66 -10.38 -16.35
C GLY A 43 8.39 -10.94 -15.71
N LYS A 44 7.21 -10.72 -16.30
CA LYS A 44 5.91 -11.33 -15.89
C LYS A 44 5.55 -11.13 -14.41
N GLN A 45 5.90 -9.99 -13.80
CA GLN A 45 5.67 -9.75 -12.37
C GLN A 45 4.19 -9.92 -11.99
N PHE A 46 3.28 -9.48 -12.87
CA PHE A 46 1.84 -9.64 -12.65
C PHE A 46 1.43 -11.12 -12.57
N ASP A 47 1.92 -11.97 -13.47
CA ASP A 47 1.56 -13.39 -13.49
C ASP A 47 2.16 -14.12 -12.27
N ILE A 48 3.38 -13.75 -11.88
CA ILE A 48 4.01 -14.26 -10.66
C ILE A 48 3.16 -13.89 -9.44
N TRP A 49 2.83 -12.60 -9.27
CA TRP A 49 1.97 -12.14 -8.18
C TRP A 49 0.62 -12.89 -8.17
N LYS A 50 -0.02 -13.01 -9.32
CA LYS A 50 -1.34 -13.65 -9.46
C LYS A 50 -1.33 -15.11 -9.00
N SER A 51 -0.21 -15.79 -9.08
CA SER A 51 -0.03 -17.17 -8.62
C SER A 51 0.26 -17.29 -7.10
N THR A 52 0.46 -16.18 -6.42
CA THR A 52 0.78 -16.18 -4.98
C THR A 52 -0.46 -16.15 -4.10
N ALA A 53 -0.29 -16.52 -2.83
CA ALA A 53 -1.34 -16.39 -1.81
C ALA A 53 -1.76 -14.93 -1.58
N HIS A 54 -0.93 -13.94 -1.89
CA HIS A 54 -1.25 -12.53 -1.76
C HIS A 54 -2.42 -12.12 -2.66
N ALA A 55 -2.45 -12.56 -3.92
CA ALA A 55 -3.55 -12.29 -4.83
C ALA A 55 -4.87 -12.89 -4.35
N GLY A 56 -4.83 -14.00 -3.61
CA GLY A 56 -6.02 -14.65 -3.03
C GLY A 56 -6.30 -14.25 -1.58
N ALA A 57 -5.61 -13.26 -1.03
CA ALA A 57 -5.69 -12.96 0.40
C ALA A 57 -7.11 -12.60 0.86
N PHE A 58 -7.83 -11.75 0.13
CA PHE A 58 -9.22 -11.43 0.46
C PHE A 58 -10.13 -12.66 0.35
N LYS A 59 -10.00 -13.44 -0.73
CA LYS A 59 -10.80 -14.64 -0.94
C LYS A 59 -10.67 -15.66 0.21
N THR A 60 -9.51 -15.69 0.88
CA THR A 60 -9.31 -16.52 2.06
C THR A 60 -10.29 -16.18 3.19
N LEU A 61 -10.70 -14.91 3.31
CA LEU A 61 -11.66 -14.45 4.32
C LEU A 61 -13.09 -14.91 4.05
N GLU A 62 -13.41 -15.36 2.84
CA GLU A 62 -14.72 -15.89 2.47
C GLU A 62 -14.85 -17.40 2.76
N SER A 63 -13.79 -18.02 3.25
CA SER A 63 -13.77 -19.45 3.55
C SER A 63 -14.52 -19.80 4.85
N PRO A 64 -15.10 -21.01 4.95
CA PRO A 64 -15.68 -21.49 6.20
C PRO A 64 -14.72 -21.42 7.38
N LYS A 65 -13.42 -21.67 7.13
CA LYS A 65 -12.39 -21.58 8.16
C LYS A 65 -12.18 -20.18 8.70
N ALA A 66 -12.26 -19.17 7.84
CA ALA A 66 -12.19 -17.77 8.26
C ALA A 66 -13.39 -17.39 9.14
N GLU A 67 -14.59 -17.87 8.82
CA GLU A 67 -15.78 -17.65 9.63
C GLU A 67 -15.70 -18.34 11.00
N GLU A 68 -15.14 -19.54 11.07
CA GLU A 68 -14.87 -20.21 12.36
C GLU A 68 -13.94 -19.36 13.24
N ILE A 69 -12.87 -18.83 12.63
CA ILE A 69 -11.89 -17.98 13.31
C ILE A 69 -12.54 -16.67 13.77
N ALA A 70 -13.35 -16.03 12.92
CA ALA A 70 -14.06 -14.81 13.28
C ALA A 70 -14.99 -15.03 14.48
N LYS A 71 -15.76 -16.11 14.48
CA LYS A 71 -16.61 -16.51 15.61
C LYS A 71 -15.80 -16.78 16.89
N ALA A 72 -14.70 -17.52 16.77
CA ALA A 72 -13.83 -17.82 17.93
C ALA A 72 -13.20 -16.54 18.52
N LYS A 73 -12.96 -15.51 17.71
CA LYS A 73 -12.52 -14.18 18.14
C LYS A 73 -13.66 -13.30 18.68
N GLY A 74 -14.90 -13.76 18.63
CA GLY A 74 -16.07 -12.99 19.06
C GLY A 74 -16.46 -11.85 18.13
N LEU A 75 -16.01 -11.87 16.87
CA LEU A 75 -16.37 -10.85 15.89
C LEU A 75 -17.88 -10.92 15.59
N LYS A 76 -18.50 -9.75 15.41
CA LYS A 76 -19.95 -9.61 15.15
C LYS A 76 -20.29 -9.52 13.67
N VAL A 77 -19.28 -9.47 12.82
CA VAL A 77 -19.38 -9.41 11.35
C VAL A 77 -18.60 -10.57 10.73
N LYS A 78 -18.81 -10.82 9.47
CA LYS A 78 -18.06 -11.84 8.72
C LYS A 78 -16.57 -11.53 8.68
N ALA A 79 -15.74 -12.54 8.53
CA ALA A 79 -14.30 -12.34 8.39
C ALA A 79 -13.95 -11.38 7.23
N SER A 80 -14.68 -11.46 6.11
CA SER A 80 -14.52 -10.58 4.93
C SER A 80 -14.99 -9.13 5.13
N GLU A 81 -15.63 -8.83 6.26
CA GLU A 81 -16.10 -7.50 6.62
C GLU A 81 -15.37 -6.94 7.86
N ALA A 82 -14.63 -7.79 8.56
CA ALA A 82 -13.98 -7.46 9.82
C ALA A 82 -12.71 -6.62 9.61
N PRO A 83 -12.62 -5.42 10.21
CA PRO A 83 -11.42 -4.57 10.16
C PRO A 83 -10.14 -5.29 10.57
N GLU A 84 -10.22 -6.15 11.58
CA GLU A 84 -9.11 -6.94 12.11
C GLU A 84 -8.53 -7.91 11.09
N CYS A 85 -9.34 -8.34 10.12
CA CYS A 85 -8.92 -9.21 9.04
C CYS A 85 -8.46 -8.39 7.82
N LEU A 86 -9.28 -7.41 7.42
CA LEU A 86 -9.08 -6.62 6.21
C LEU A 86 -7.75 -5.87 6.20
N GLN A 87 -7.26 -5.39 7.35
CA GLN A 87 -5.98 -4.67 7.46
C GLN A 87 -4.78 -5.46 6.92
N CYS A 88 -4.86 -6.80 6.91
CA CYS A 88 -3.80 -7.69 6.42
C CYS A 88 -4.19 -8.44 5.12
N HIS A 89 -5.45 -8.37 4.71
CA HIS A 89 -5.96 -9.12 3.56
C HIS A 89 -6.39 -8.24 2.39
N VAL A 90 -6.31 -6.91 2.54
CA VAL A 90 -6.68 -5.93 1.50
C VAL A 90 -5.66 -4.81 1.43
N THR A 91 -5.24 -4.47 0.23
CA THR A 91 -4.36 -3.32 -0.02
C THR A 91 -5.07 -2.01 0.32
N GLY A 92 -4.38 -1.10 1.02
CA GLY A 92 -4.88 0.25 1.31
C GLY A 92 -6.04 0.28 2.31
N TYR A 93 -6.27 -0.79 3.09
CA TYR A 93 -7.28 -0.77 4.12
C TYR A 93 -6.99 0.32 5.17
N GLY A 94 -8.01 1.12 5.49
CA GLY A 94 -7.86 2.25 6.43
C GLY A 94 -7.25 3.53 5.83
N VAL A 95 -6.85 3.51 4.57
CA VAL A 95 -6.44 4.71 3.83
C VAL A 95 -7.67 5.42 3.28
N ASP A 96 -7.60 6.74 3.15
CA ASP A 96 -8.69 7.57 2.61
C ASP A 96 -9.20 7.03 1.26
N LYS A 97 -10.53 6.96 1.13
CA LYS A 97 -11.19 6.42 -0.07
C LYS A 97 -10.87 7.22 -1.34
N SER A 98 -10.58 8.51 -1.23
CA SER A 98 -10.19 9.34 -2.37
C SER A 98 -8.81 8.94 -2.95
N LEU A 99 -7.98 8.31 -2.14
CA LEU A 99 -6.65 7.81 -2.53
C LEU A 99 -6.69 6.36 -3.01
N THR A 100 -7.70 5.59 -2.60
CA THR A 100 -7.82 4.15 -2.84
C THR A 100 -8.94 3.78 -3.83
N ALA A 101 -9.55 4.75 -4.48
CA ALA A 101 -10.72 4.54 -5.35
C ALA A 101 -10.50 3.54 -6.50
N ALA A 102 -9.25 3.31 -6.92
CA ALA A 102 -8.91 2.34 -7.96
C ALA A 102 -8.66 0.91 -7.43
N LEU A 103 -8.59 0.73 -6.10
CA LEU A 103 -8.37 -0.58 -5.50
C LEU A 103 -9.67 -1.37 -5.44
N LYS A 104 -9.56 -2.68 -5.67
CA LYS A 104 -10.63 -3.65 -5.46
C LYS A 104 -10.22 -4.58 -4.32
N MET A 105 -11.13 -4.83 -3.38
CA MET A 105 -10.85 -5.70 -2.24
C MET A 105 -10.56 -7.14 -2.67
N GLU A 106 -11.24 -7.58 -3.72
CA GLU A 106 -11.13 -8.93 -4.29
C GLU A 106 -9.72 -9.24 -4.84
N ASP A 107 -8.95 -8.20 -5.17
CA ASP A 107 -7.57 -8.34 -5.62
C ASP A 107 -6.58 -8.61 -4.48
N GLY A 108 -7.03 -8.63 -3.23
CA GLY A 108 -6.24 -8.98 -2.05
C GLY A 108 -5.07 -8.03 -1.79
N ILE A 109 -3.90 -8.60 -1.57
CA ILE A 109 -2.65 -7.85 -1.38
C ILE A 109 -1.98 -7.63 -2.72
N GLN A 110 -2.16 -6.41 -3.26
CA GLN A 110 -1.71 -6.01 -4.59
C GLN A 110 -0.27 -5.50 -4.57
N CYS A 111 0.26 -5.19 -5.75
CA CYS A 111 1.63 -4.68 -5.96
C CYS A 111 1.96 -3.50 -5.04
N GLU A 112 1.03 -2.58 -4.88
CA GLU A 112 1.20 -1.33 -4.14
C GLU A 112 1.28 -1.52 -2.62
N SER A 113 0.94 -2.69 -2.09
CA SER A 113 1.22 -3.02 -0.68
C SER A 113 2.72 -3.13 -0.40
N CYS A 114 3.50 -3.51 -1.41
CA CYS A 114 4.96 -3.63 -1.31
C CYS A 114 5.68 -2.45 -1.95
N HIS A 115 5.13 -1.91 -3.04
CA HIS A 115 5.79 -0.91 -3.87
C HIS A 115 5.34 0.53 -3.61
N GLY A 116 4.36 0.74 -2.70
CA GLY A 116 3.78 2.06 -2.45
C GLY A 116 2.77 2.50 -3.53
N PRO A 117 1.99 3.57 -3.29
CA PRO A 117 0.98 4.08 -4.20
C PRO A 117 1.55 4.56 -5.53
N GLY A 118 1.01 4.05 -6.66
CA GLY A 118 1.61 4.14 -7.99
C GLY A 118 1.33 5.39 -8.80
N SER A 119 0.49 6.33 -8.32
CA SER A 119 0.04 7.47 -9.15
C SER A 119 1.17 8.23 -9.82
N ASP A 120 2.27 8.44 -9.12
CA ASP A 120 3.31 9.38 -9.53
C ASP A 120 4.47 8.67 -10.22
N TYR A 121 4.72 7.39 -9.93
CA TYR A 121 5.81 6.65 -10.56
C TYR A 121 5.38 5.74 -11.74
N LYS A 122 4.07 5.49 -11.95
CA LYS A 122 3.58 4.56 -12.99
C LYS A 122 3.89 4.95 -14.43
N SER A 123 4.24 6.21 -14.70
CA SER A 123 4.49 6.67 -16.06
C SER A 123 5.80 6.09 -16.63
N ILE A 124 5.82 5.77 -17.93
CA ILE A 124 6.99 5.15 -18.57
C ILE A 124 8.28 5.95 -18.37
N PRO A 125 8.31 7.29 -18.52
CA PRO A 125 9.52 8.06 -18.31
C PRO A 125 10.06 7.99 -16.86
N VAL A 126 9.17 7.90 -15.87
CA VAL A 126 9.54 7.78 -14.46
C VAL A 126 9.99 6.35 -14.16
N MET A 127 9.22 5.33 -14.57
CA MET A 127 9.53 3.92 -14.31
C MET A 127 10.83 3.43 -14.94
N LYS A 128 11.28 4.05 -16.03
CA LYS A 128 12.58 3.72 -16.67
C LYS A 128 13.79 4.30 -15.94
N ASP A 129 13.58 5.21 -15.03
CA ASP A 129 14.61 5.87 -14.23
C ASP A 129 14.41 5.53 -12.76
N LYS A 130 15.25 4.64 -12.24
CA LYS A 130 15.14 4.14 -10.87
C LYS A 130 15.10 5.29 -9.85
N ALA A 131 16.00 6.27 -9.98
CA ALA A 131 16.08 7.36 -9.01
C ALA A 131 14.83 8.24 -9.06
N LYS A 132 14.29 8.50 -10.26
CA LYS A 132 13.01 9.23 -10.40
C LYS A 132 11.84 8.44 -9.83
N ALA A 133 11.79 7.13 -10.06
CA ALA A 133 10.71 6.29 -9.55
C ALA A 133 10.72 6.25 -8.02
N GLU A 134 11.89 6.08 -7.40
CA GLU A 134 12.05 6.11 -5.94
C GLU A 134 11.69 7.50 -5.36
N ALA A 135 12.13 8.57 -6.00
CA ALA A 135 11.77 9.94 -5.61
C ALA A 135 10.26 10.21 -5.76
N ALA A 136 9.57 9.51 -6.67
CA ALA A 136 8.13 9.55 -6.85
C ALA A 136 7.35 8.54 -5.98
N GLY A 137 8.00 7.92 -5.01
CA GLY A 137 7.38 7.07 -4.00
C GLY A 137 7.43 5.57 -4.28
N LEU A 138 8.15 5.11 -5.33
CA LEU A 138 8.37 3.67 -5.53
C LEU A 138 9.24 3.11 -4.39
N ILE A 139 8.72 2.11 -3.72
CA ILE A 139 9.47 1.30 -2.77
C ILE A 139 10.01 0.07 -3.50
N LEU A 140 11.32 -0.12 -3.50
CA LEU A 140 11.91 -1.38 -3.93
C LEU A 140 11.95 -2.30 -2.72
N ALA A 141 11.06 -3.30 -2.72
CA ALA A 141 11.10 -4.34 -1.72
C ALA A 141 12.45 -5.06 -1.84
N SER A 142 13.25 -4.95 -0.81
CA SER A 142 14.58 -5.52 -0.70
C SER A 142 14.65 -6.50 0.46
N ASP A 143 15.82 -6.89 0.86
CA ASP A 143 16.10 -7.89 1.90
C ASP A 143 15.65 -7.48 3.33
N ASP A 144 14.80 -6.45 3.47
CA ASP A 144 14.27 -6.01 4.76
C ASP A 144 12.88 -6.61 5.02
N PRO A 145 12.72 -7.46 6.05
CA PRO A 145 11.45 -8.08 6.41
C PRO A 145 10.42 -7.09 7.01
N LYS A 146 10.79 -5.83 7.31
CA LYS A 146 9.92 -4.88 8.02
C LYS A 146 8.56 -4.70 7.37
N LEU A 147 8.52 -4.69 6.04
CA LEU A 147 7.26 -4.59 5.31
C LEU A 147 6.39 -5.83 5.51
N CYS A 148 7.00 -7.01 5.46
CA CYS A 148 6.29 -8.29 5.57
C CYS A 148 5.69 -8.50 6.97
N ILE A 149 6.43 -8.18 8.02
CA ILE A 149 6.00 -8.39 9.41
C ILE A 149 4.86 -7.46 9.85
N GLN A 150 4.47 -6.48 9.06
CA GLN A 150 3.27 -5.68 9.33
C GLN A 150 2.01 -6.57 9.33
N CYS A 151 1.99 -7.61 8.49
CA CYS A 151 0.90 -8.58 8.40
C CYS A 151 1.31 -9.97 8.91
N HIS A 152 2.55 -10.41 8.66
CA HIS A 152 3.06 -11.71 9.07
C HIS A 152 3.59 -11.66 10.52
N ASN A 153 2.68 -11.55 11.49
CA ASN A 153 2.98 -11.42 12.92
C ASN A 153 1.92 -12.13 13.79
N SER A 154 2.14 -12.15 15.10
CA SER A 154 1.31 -12.86 16.08
C SER A 154 -0.13 -12.33 16.23
N LYS A 155 -0.48 -11.21 15.60
CA LYS A 155 -1.90 -10.75 15.56
C LYS A 155 -2.75 -11.65 14.68
N SER A 156 -2.15 -12.32 13.69
CA SER A 156 -2.86 -13.32 12.88
C SER A 156 -3.21 -14.55 13.73
N PRO A 157 -4.47 -14.99 13.74
CA PRO A 157 -4.89 -16.19 14.50
C PRO A 157 -4.31 -17.50 13.97
N SER A 158 -3.82 -17.48 12.74
CA SER A 158 -3.17 -18.61 12.08
C SER A 158 -1.65 -18.44 11.96
N TYR A 159 -1.09 -17.48 12.72
CA TYR A 159 0.33 -17.18 12.68
C TYR A 159 1.18 -18.41 12.97
N LYS A 160 2.18 -18.58 12.12
CA LYS A 160 3.33 -19.47 12.36
C LYS A 160 4.57 -18.61 12.26
N GLU A 161 5.68 -19.07 12.83
CA GLU A 161 6.96 -18.38 12.71
C GLU A 161 7.22 -17.97 11.26
N PHE A 162 7.42 -16.67 11.04
CA PHE A 162 7.62 -16.12 9.71
C PHE A 162 9.08 -16.25 9.28
N LYS A 163 9.35 -17.19 8.41
CA LYS A 163 10.68 -17.42 7.83
C LYS A 163 10.85 -16.58 6.57
N TYR A 164 11.36 -15.37 6.75
CA TYR A 164 11.47 -14.36 5.70
C TYR A 164 12.11 -14.90 4.42
N LYS A 165 13.30 -15.51 4.51
CA LYS A 165 14.04 -16.00 3.32
C LYS A 165 13.23 -16.99 2.50
N GLU A 166 12.57 -17.95 3.16
CA GLU A 166 11.73 -18.95 2.50
C GLU A 166 10.48 -18.32 1.87
N ALA A 167 9.89 -17.33 2.53
CA ALA A 167 8.71 -16.62 2.04
C ALA A 167 9.07 -15.72 0.85
N TRP A 168 10.21 -15.03 0.94
CA TRP A 168 10.71 -14.17 -0.13
C TRP A 168 10.93 -14.92 -1.44
N GLU A 169 11.56 -16.10 -1.39
CA GLU A 169 11.78 -16.95 -2.57
C GLU A 169 10.47 -17.30 -3.33
N LYS A 170 9.35 -17.34 -2.63
CA LYS A 170 8.04 -17.69 -3.21
C LYS A 170 7.34 -16.52 -3.89
N ILE A 171 7.72 -15.28 -3.57
CA ILE A 171 7.01 -14.08 -4.07
C ILE A 171 7.91 -13.13 -4.85
N LYS A 172 9.23 -13.26 -4.73
CA LYS A 172 10.17 -12.43 -5.49
C LYS A 172 9.93 -12.57 -6.99
N HIS A 173 10.11 -11.50 -7.70
CA HIS A 173 10.00 -11.49 -9.15
C HIS A 173 11.19 -10.78 -9.77
N PRO A 174 11.52 -11.03 -11.06
CA PRO A 174 12.65 -10.41 -11.73
C PRO A 174 12.49 -8.88 -11.81
N ILE A 175 13.62 -8.21 -11.72
CA ILE A 175 13.71 -6.79 -12.11
C ILE A 175 13.75 -6.75 -13.63
N PRO A 176 12.95 -5.90 -14.30
CA PRO A 176 13.01 -5.75 -15.73
C PRO A 176 14.43 -5.38 -16.17
N VAL A 177 14.98 -6.14 -17.10
CA VAL A 177 16.27 -5.78 -17.68
C VAL A 177 16.05 -4.49 -18.47
N ALA A 178 16.69 -3.41 -18.05
CA ALA A 178 16.69 -2.19 -18.84
C ALA A 178 17.10 -2.54 -20.27
N ALA A 179 16.31 -2.14 -21.25
CA ALA A 179 16.70 -2.30 -22.64
C ALA A 179 18.05 -1.61 -22.82
N LYS A 180 19.11 -2.38 -23.12
CA LYS A 180 20.43 -1.87 -23.44
C LYS A 180 20.33 -0.95 -24.67
#